data_cb33e5f0ddfe5b0833d74396a85fb8e2
#
_entry.id   cb33e5f0ddfe5b0833d74396a85fb8e2
#
_cell.length_a   1.000
_cell.length_b   1.000
_cell.length_c   1.000
_cell.angle_alpha   90.00
_cell.angle_beta   90.00
_cell.angle_gamma   90.00
#
_symmetry.space_group_name_H-M   'P 1'
#
loop_
_entity.id
_entity.type
_entity.pdbx_description
1 polymer ?
#
loop_
_entity_poly.entity_id
_entity_poly.type
_entity_poly.pdbx_seq_one_letter_code
_entity_poly.pdbx_strand_id
1 'polypeptide(L)'
;MVIGHEFVGEIVEVGSNVNDFKAGELVSGEGHVVCGRCRNCMAGRRHLCAHTSGVGVNRPGCFAEFIALPMTNIWRHDPGVNRDVAAIFDPFGNAVHTTLTFNVLGEDVLLTGAGPIGIMAAAVARHAGARYIVITDINDYRLELAAEMRVDLALNINRTSIAQAQKKLGMKEGFDVGLEMSGNASALRDMLHNMAHGGRIAMLGIPSQEIAIDWREVIFNMLTIRGIYGRQMYETWYKMTVLLQSGLDLHPVITHRFSYKDFKEGFRVTASGNSGKVILNWEEL
;
A
#
# COMPACT_ATOMS: atom_id res chain seq x y z
N MET A 1 5.23 14.21 -20.83
CA MET A 1 5.46 14.35 -19.36
C MET A 1 6.10 13.06 -18.87
N VAL A 2 7.12 13.13 -18.01
CA VAL A 2 7.72 11.95 -17.36
C VAL A 2 6.75 11.40 -16.32
N ILE A 3 6.50 10.11 -16.32
CA ILE A 3 5.60 9.41 -15.38
C ILE A 3 6.39 8.82 -14.19
N GLY A 4 5.68 8.17 -13.26
CA GLY A 4 6.27 7.46 -12.12
C GLY A 4 6.44 8.32 -10.87
N HIS A 5 6.26 7.71 -9.70
CA HIS A 5 6.38 8.37 -8.40
C HIS A 5 6.91 7.45 -7.29
N GLU A 6 7.21 6.21 -7.63
CA GLU A 6 7.82 5.24 -6.72
C GLU A 6 9.31 5.14 -7.05
N PHE A 7 10.19 5.54 -6.14
CA PHE A 7 11.62 5.54 -6.39
C PHE A 7 12.44 5.54 -5.09
N VAL A 8 13.69 5.13 -5.25
CA VAL A 8 14.80 5.43 -4.34
C VAL A 8 15.94 6.02 -5.18
N GLY A 9 16.67 6.96 -4.64
CA GLY A 9 17.79 7.59 -5.33
C GLY A 9 18.73 8.28 -4.36
N GLU A 10 19.84 8.77 -4.89
CA GLU A 10 20.82 9.57 -4.16
C GLU A 10 20.66 11.06 -4.52
N ILE A 11 20.79 11.92 -3.53
CA ILE A 11 20.81 13.36 -3.75
C ILE A 11 22.11 13.70 -4.49
N VAL A 12 21.99 14.30 -5.65
CA VAL A 12 23.15 14.77 -6.44
C VAL A 12 23.38 16.26 -6.29
N GLU A 13 22.32 17.04 -6.07
CA GLU A 13 22.37 18.49 -5.91
C GLU A 13 21.27 18.97 -4.97
N VAL A 14 21.55 20.02 -4.21
CA VAL A 14 20.59 20.69 -3.32
C VAL A 14 20.47 22.17 -3.69
N GLY A 15 19.27 22.70 -3.59
CA GLY A 15 19.03 24.13 -3.77
C GLY A 15 19.70 24.99 -2.70
N SER A 16 20.01 26.23 -3.03
CA SER A 16 20.77 27.18 -2.13
C SER A 16 20.12 27.42 -0.77
N ASN A 17 18.83 27.17 -0.62
CA ASN A 17 18.09 27.34 0.64
C ASN A 17 17.82 26.02 1.38
N VAL A 18 18.42 24.91 0.94
CA VAL A 18 18.28 23.58 1.56
C VAL A 18 19.47 23.34 2.48
N ASN A 19 19.22 23.24 3.79
CA ASN A 19 20.26 23.04 4.80
C ASN A 19 20.21 21.64 5.45
N ASP A 20 19.08 20.92 5.30
CA ASP A 20 18.84 19.65 6.03
C ASP A 20 19.29 18.42 5.24
N PHE A 21 19.68 18.59 3.98
CA PHE A 21 20.09 17.52 3.07
C PHE A 21 21.43 17.83 2.41
N LYS A 22 22.16 16.79 2.01
CA LYS A 22 23.42 16.88 1.26
C LYS A 22 23.51 15.81 0.16
N ALA A 23 24.36 16.08 -0.83
CA ALA A 23 24.70 15.10 -1.85
C ALA A 23 25.22 13.79 -1.26
N GLY A 24 24.85 12.66 -1.85
CA GLY A 24 25.18 11.32 -1.42
C GLY A 24 24.19 10.69 -0.42
N GLU A 25 23.21 11.42 0.09
CA GLU A 25 22.18 10.84 0.97
C GLU A 25 21.17 10.00 0.16
N LEU A 26 20.87 8.79 0.67
CA LEU A 26 19.86 7.89 0.09
C LEU A 26 18.47 8.33 0.51
N VAL A 27 17.60 8.56 -0.46
CA VAL A 27 16.27 9.14 -0.23
C VAL A 27 15.21 8.49 -1.11
N SER A 28 13.96 8.53 -0.61
CA SER A 28 12.75 8.41 -1.43
C SER A 28 11.95 9.71 -1.31
N GLY A 29 10.85 9.82 -2.05
CA GLY A 29 10.04 11.03 -2.03
C GLY A 29 8.56 10.77 -1.92
N GLU A 30 7.88 11.63 -1.16
CA GLU A 30 6.42 11.67 -1.12
C GLU A 30 5.87 12.20 -2.44
N GLY A 31 5.08 11.36 -3.12
CA GLY A 31 4.53 11.68 -4.44
C GLY A 31 3.51 12.82 -4.47
N HIS A 32 3.03 13.29 -3.32
CA HIS A 32 2.04 14.36 -3.23
C HIS A 32 2.69 15.68 -2.83
N VAL A 33 2.87 16.59 -3.77
CA VAL A 33 3.33 17.96 -3.49
C VAL A 33 2.14 18.81 -3.10
N VAL A 34 2.14 19.29 -1.85
CA VAL A 34 0.99 20.01 -1.26
C VAL A 34 1.17 21.51 -1.32
N CYS A 35 0.07 22.28 -1.29
CA CYS A 35 0.12 23.74 -1.40
C CYS A 35 0.67 24.44 -0.15
N GLY A 36 0.73 23.76 1.01
CA GLY A 36 1.22 24.32 2.27
C GLY A 36 0.30 25.38 2.94
N ARG A 37 -0.78 25.83 2.30
CA ARG A 37 -1.57 26.99 2.73
C ARG A 37 -3.05 26.73 2.96
N CYS A 38 -3.65 25.68 2.39
CA CYS A 38 -5.05 25.39 2.65
C CYS A 38 -5.28 25.00 4.13
N ARG A 39 -6.53 24.99 4.56
CA ARG A 39 -6.93 24.68 5.94
C ARG A 39 -6.28 23.38 6.45
N ASN A 40 -6.27 22.32 5.63
CA ASN A 40 -5.70 21.03 6.02
C ASN A 40 -4.17 21.10 6.17
N CYS A 41 -3.47 21.76 5.24
CA CYS A 41 -2.02 21.94 5.33
C CYS A 41 -1.63 22.73 6.59
N MET A 42 -2.33 23.86 6.85
CA MET A 42 -2.05 24.69 8.02
C MET A 42 -2.37 23.97 9.35
N ALA A 43 -3.30 23.00 9.32
CA ALA A 43 -3.64 22.15 10.47
C ALA A 43 -2.75 20.90 10.59
N GLY A 44 -1.64 20.78 9.83
CA GLY A 44 -0.75 19.63 9.85
C GLY A 44 -1.28 18.39 9.09
N ARG A 45 -2.47 18.46 8.51
CA ARG A 45 -3.10 17.36 7.76
C ARG A 45 -2.79 17.46 6.27
N ARG A 46 -1.51 17.45 5.92
CA ARG A 46 -1.02 17.69 4.56
C ARG A 46 -1.55 16.69 3.53
N HIS A 47 -1.70 15.42 3.89
CA HIS A 47 -2.29 14.37 3.05
C HIS A 47 -3.75 14.66 2.62
N LEU A 48 -4.43 15.59 3.28
CA LEU A 48 -5.77 16.06 2.92
C LEU A 48 -5.75 17.41 2.18
N CYS A 49 -4.63 17.77 1.55
CA CYS A 49 -4.51 19.01 0.80
C CYS A 49 -5.50 19.02 -0.38
N ALA A 50 -6.31 20.08 -0.46
CA ALA A 50 -7.27 20.26 -1.57
C ALA A 50 -6.60 20.61 -2.92
N HIS A 51 -5.30 20.95 -2.90
CA HIS A 51 -4.55 21.43 -4.06
C HIS A 51 -3.25 20.60 -4.23
N THR A 52 -3.36 19.28 -4.08
CA THR A 52 -2.23 18.37 -4.27
C THR A 52 -1.84 18.30 -5.75
N SER A 53 -0.54 18.36 -6.01
CA SER A 53 0.05 18.09 -7.33
C SER A 53 0.84 16.79 -7.27
N GLY A 54 0.35 15.76 -7.98
CA GLY A 54 0.96 14.42 -7.98
C GLY A 54 2.20 14.35 -8.87
N VAL A 55 3.30 13.87 -8.32
CA VAL A 55 4.53 13.53 -9.04
C VAL A 55 4.22 12.40 -10.03
N GLY A 56 4.65 12.55 -11.29
CA GLY A 56 4.35 11.60 -12.36
C GLY A 56 2.89 11.61 -12.87
N VAL A 57 2.04 12.51 -12.34
CA VAL A 57 0.61 12.64 -12.70
C VAL A 57 0.27 14.05 -13.17
N ASN A 58 0.58 15.07 -12.38
CA ASN A 58 0.31 16.49 -12.69
C ASN A 58 1.62 17.29 -12.90
N ARG A 59 2.75 16.69 -12.56
CA ARG A 59 4.10 17.23 -12.70
C ARG A 59 5.07 16.11 -13.08
N PRO A 60 6.28 16.42 -13.64
CA PRO A 60 7.25 15.40 -14.01
C PRO A 60 7.54 14.42 -12.87
N GLY A 61 7.64 13.14 -13.23
CA GLY A 61 7.86 12.02 -12.32
C GLY A 61 9.28 11.48 -12.34
N CYS A 62 9.45 10.26 -11.81
CA CYS A 62 10.74 9.65 -11.53
C CYS A 62 11.23 8.63 -12.58
N PHE A 63 10.50 8.39 -13.66
CA PHE A 63 11.04 7.54 -14.75
C PHE A 63 12.03 8.34 -15.59
N ALA A 64 13.12 8.73 -14.95
CA ALA A 64 14.20 9.56 -15.47
C ALA A 64 15.47 9.34 -14.64
N GLU A 65 16.63 9.74 -15.18
CA GLU A 65 17.91 9.70 -14.44
C GLU A 65 17.89 10.63 -13.22
N PHE A 66 17.20 11.77 -13.32
CA PHE A 66 17.10 12.77 -12.27
C PHE A 66 15.66 13.24 -12.08
N ILE A 67 15.33 13.57 -10.84
CA ILE A 67 14.07 14.21 -10.46
C ILE A 67 14.33 15.35 -9.49
N ALA A 68 13.68 16.49 -9.71
CA ALA A 68 13.70 17.62 -8.77
C ALA A 68 12.44 17.66 -7.94
N LEU A 69 12.59 17.62 -6.63
CA LEU A 69 11.47 17.66 -5.67
C LEU A 69 11.69 18.74 -4.61
N PRO A 70 10.60 19.32 -4.04
CA PRO A 70 10.72 20.15 -2.85
C PRO A 70 11.34 19.35 -1.70
N MET A 71 12.23 19.96 -0.92
CA MET A 71 12.85 19.29 0.23
C MET A 71 11.81 18.74 1.23
N THR A 72 10.64 19.36 1.31
CA THR A 72 9.52 18.92 2.16
C THR A 72 8.87 17.61 1.69
N ASN A 73 9.23 17.11 0.50
CA ASN A 73 8.78 15.84 -0.04
C ASN A 73 9.83 14.74 0.07
N ILE A 74 11.04 15.05 0.54
CA ILE A 74 12.14 14.09 0.62
C ILE A 74 12.11 13.36 1.95
N TRP A 75 12.27 12.04 1.88
CA TRP A 75 12.44 11.17 3.03
C TRP A 75 13.84 10.54 2.98
N ARG A 76 14.65 10.83 4.00
CA ARG A 76 15.97 10.21 4.17
C ARG A 76 15.82 8.81 4.72
N HIS A 77 16.51 7.85 4.12
CA HIS A 77 16.59 6.50 4.63
C HIS A 77 17.75 6.31 5.60
N ASP A 78 17.57 5.40 6.56
CA ASP A 78 18.64 4.99 7.43
C ASP A 78 19.74 4.23 6.66
N PRO A 79 21.00 4.32 7.08
CA PRO A 79 22.06 3.50 6.53
C PRO A 79 21.72 2.00 6.66
N GLY A 80 21.85 1.26 5.57
CA GLY A 80 21.58 -0.18 5.53
C GLY A 80 20.15 -0.58 5.15
N VAL A 81 19.25 0.38 4.88
CA VAL A 81 17.98 0.02 4.25
C VAL A 81 18.24 -0.63 2.88
N ASN A 82 17.53 -1.72 2.59
CA ASN A 82 17.61 -2.34 1.27
C ASN A 82 17.03 -1.38 0.22
N ARG A 83 17.77 -1.10 -0.87
CA ARG A 83 17.38 -0.14 -1.92
C ARG A 83 16.07 -0.55 -2.61
N ASP A 84 15.87 -1.83 -2.88
CA ASP A 84 14.64 -2.30 -3.51
C ASP A 84 13.41 -2.08 -2.61
N VAL A 85 13.56 -2.30 -1.29
CA VAL A 85 12.51 -2.00 -0.31
C VAL A 85 12.28 -0.49 -0.22
N ALA A 86 13.33 0.32 -0.24
CA ALA A 86 13.21 1.78 -0.27
C ALA A 86 12.50 2.28 -1.54
N ALA A 87 12.70 1.63 -2.69
CA ALA A 87 12.03 1.97 -3.95
C ALA A 87 10.51 1.76 -3.92
N ILE A 88 10.01 0.86 -3.05
CA ILE A 88 8.57 0.58 -2.91
C ILE A 88 7.93 1.28 -1.70
N PHE A 89 8.58 2.28 -1.11
CA PHE A 89 8.06 2.99 0.06
C PHE A 89 6.71 3.67 -0.22
N ASP A 90 6.47 4.16 -1.41
CA ASP A 90 5.18 4.76 -1.79
C ASP A 90 4.02 3.77 -1.61
N PRO A 91 3.96 2.62 -2.30
CA PRO A 91 2.89 1.64 -2.12
C PRO A 91 2.93 0.94 -0.75
N PHE A 92 4.10 0.79 -0.14
CA PHE A 92 4.21 0.29 1.23
C PHE A 92 3.51 1.24 2.22
N GLY A 93 3.64 2.54 2.03
CA GLY A 93 2.92 3.53 2.83
C GLY A 93 1.41 3.43 2.68
N ASN A 94 0.90 3.12 1.49
CA ASN A 94 -0.52 2.88 1.29
C ASN A 94 -1.00 1.63 2.07
N ALA A 95 -0.20 0.56 2.07
CA ALA A 95 -0.47 -0.64 2.85
C ALA A 95 -0.48 -0.35 4.36
N VAL A 96 0.52 0.38 4.87
CA VAL A 96 0.63 0.75 6.30
C VAL A 96 -0.52 1.65 6.73
N HIS A 97 -0.84 2.70 5.96
CA HIS A 97 -1.93 3.61 6.27
C HIS A 97 -3.27 2.86 6.33
N THR A 98 -3.54 2.00 5.35
CA THR A 98 -4.79 1.24 5.30
C THR A 98 -4.89 0.28 6.48
N THR A 99 -3.86 -0.52 6.71
CA THR A 99 -3.85 -1.54 7.77
C THR A 99 -3.97 -0.92 9.17
N LEU A 100 -3.20 0.16 9.43
CA LEU A 100 -3.16 0.79 10.75
C LEU A 100 -4.22 1.90 10.93
N THR A 101 -5.15 2.06 10.00
CA THR A 101 -6.30 2.96 10.16
C THR A 101 -7.20 2.52 11.31
N PHE A 102 -7.32 1.23 11.49
CA PHE A 102 -7.99 0.60 12.64
C PHE A 102 -7.00 -0.25 13.42
N ASN A 103 -7.27 -0.46 14.71
CA ASN A 103 -6.48 -1.40 15.50
C ASN A 103 -6.71 -2.82 14.96
N VAL A 104 -5.63 -3.55 14.69
CA VAL A 104 -5.66 -4.94 14.20
C VAL A 104 -5.12 -5.94 15.23
N LEU A 105 -4.55 -5.46 16.34
CA LEU A 105 -3.99 -6.32 17.37
C LEU A 105 -5.10 -7.20 17.99
N GLY A 106 -4.95 -8.51 17.82
CA GLY A 106 -5.91 -9.50 18.33
C GLY A 106 -7.18 -9.67 17.48
N GLU A 107 -7.34 -8.89 16.42
CA GLU A 107 -8.52 -8.87 15.55
C GLU A 107 -8.40 -9.89 14.40
N ASP A 108 -9.54 -10.31 13.87
CA ASP A 108 -9.66 -11.11 12.65
C ASP A 108 -9.71 -10.17 11.44
N VAL A 109 -8.79 -10.36 10.51
CA VAL A 109 -8.59 -9.43 9.38
C VAL A 109 -8.91 -10.12 8.06
N LEU A 110 -9.81 -9.52 7.28
CA LEU A 110 -10.12 -9.92 5.90
C LEU A 110 -9.52 -8.90 4.92
N LEU A 111 -8.69 -9.38 4.00
CA LEU A 111 -8.18 -8.57 2.88
C LEU A 111 -8.81 -9.04 1.58
N THR A 112 -9.28 -8.11 0.76
CA THR A 112 -9.73 -8.40 -0.61
C THR A 112 -8.76 -7.77 -1.61
N GLY A 113 -8.21 -8.61 -2.50
CA GLY A 113 -7.17 -8.23 -3.46
C GLY A 113 -5.75 -8.51 -2.96
N ALA A 114 -5.11 -9.53 -3.54
CA ALA A 114 -3.72 -9.89 -3.32
C ALA A 114 -2.76 -9.21 -4.33
N GLY A 115 -3.04 -7.97 -4.70
CA GLY A 115 -2.06 -7.13 -5.40
C GLY A 115 -0.88 -6.79 -4.48
N PRO A 116 0.20 -6.18 -5.00
CA PRO A 116 1.39 -5.87 -4.20
C PRO A 116 1.08 -5.10 -2.91
N ILE A 117 0.13 -4.15 -2.93
CA ILE A 117 -0.28 -3.39 -1.75
C ILE A 117 -1.01 -4.30 -0.75
N GLY A 118 -1.92 -5.16 -1.24
CA GLY A 118 -2.64 -6.11 -0.38
C GLY A 118 -1.72 -7.12 0.30
N ILE A 119 -0.72 -7.62 -0.42
CA ILE A 119 0.31 -8.52 0.13
C ILE A 119 1.12 -7.82 1.22
N MET A 120 1.57 -6.58 0.98
CA MET A 120 2.26 -5.78 2.00
C MET A 120 1.34 -5.47 3.20
N ALA A 121 0.06 -5.20 2.98
CA ALA A 121 -0.91 -4.96 4.05
C ALA A 121 -1.11 -6.21 4.93
N ALA A 122 -1.13 -7.41 4.34
CA ALA A 122 -1.17 -8.67 5.08
C ALA A 122 0.08 -8.85 5.97
N ALA A 123 1.27 -8.55 5.43
CA ALA A 123 2.52 -8.56 6.21
C ALA A 123 2.47 -7.58 7.39
N VAL A 124 1.98 -6.35 7.16
CA VAL A 124 1.80 -5.35 8.22
C VAL A 124 0.79 -5.82 9.26
N ALA A 125 -0.35 -6.37 8.86
CA ALA A 125 -1.36 -6.89 9.79
C ALA A 125 -0.80 -8.02 10.66
N ARG A 126 -0.02 -8.94 10.09
CA ARG A 126 0.66 -10.00 10.84
C ARG A 126 1.67 -9.43 11.82
N HIS A 127 2.50 -8.49 11.39
CA HIS A 127 3.50 -7.83 12.23
C HIS A 127 2.86 -7.05 13.38
N ALA A 128 1.71 -6.43 13.14
CA ALA A 128 0.93 -5.67 14.12
C ALA A 128 0.10 -6.56 15.06
N GLY A 129 0.13 -7.89 14.93
CA GLY A 129 -0.47 -8.83 15.87
C GLY A 129 -1.92 -9.20 15.60
N ALA A 130 -2.38 -9.16 14.35
CA ALA A 130 -3.69 -9.70 13.96
C ALA A 130 -3.80 -11.20 14.32
N ARG A 131 -4.98 -11.64 14.78
CA ARG A 131 -5.24 -13.02 15.16
C ARG A 131 -5.30 -13.93 13.94
N TYR A 132 -6.29 -13.76 13.10
CA TYR A 132 -6.42 -14.43 11.81
C TYR A 132 -6.32 -13.43 10.67
N ILE A 133 -5.63 -13.82 9.61
CA ILE A 133 -5.51 -13.03 8.38
C ILE A 133 -5.94 -13.90 7.21
N VAL A 134 -7.02 -13.51 6.57
CA VAL A 134 -7.53 -14.12 5.35
C VAL A 134 -7.39 -13.12 4.20
N ILE A 135 -6.69 -13.50 3.14
CA ILE A 135 -6.57 -12.70 1.93
C ILE A 135 -7.23 -13.43 0.75
N THR A 136 -7.97 -12.69 -0.08
CA THR A 136 -8.69 -13.23 -1.22
C THR A 136 -8.24 -12.60 -2.52
N ASP A 137 -8.16 -13.40 -3.58
CA ASP A 137 -7.94 -12.95 -4.96
C ASP A 137 -8.50 -14.00 -5.93
N ILE A 138 -8.47 -13.71 -7.23
CA ILE A 138 -8.75 -14.66 -8.31
C ILE A 138 -7.47 -15.20 -8.94
N ASN A 139 -6.32 -14.60 -8.68
CA ASN A 139 -5.00 -14.91 -9.26
C ASN A 139 -4.18 -15.78 -8.30
N ASP A 140 -3.94 -17.04 -8.69
CA ASP A 140 -3.22 -18.00 -7.86
C ASP A 140 -1.77 -17.60 -7.59
N TYR A 141 -1.06 -17.04 -8.57
CA TYR A 141 0.33 -16.55 -8.38
C TYR A 141 0.43 -15.51 -7.25
N ARG A 142 -0.52 -14.57 -7.22
CA ARG A 142 -0.56 -13.53 -6.17
C ARG A 142 -0.92 -14.12 -4.81
N LEU A 143 -1.77 -15.13 -4.79
CA LEU A 143 -2.12 -15.85 -3.55
C LEU A 143 -0.94 -16.65 -3.01
N GLU A 144 -0.12 -17.24 -3.87
CA GLU A 144 1.13 -17.90 -3.48
C GLU A 144 2.10 -16.89 -2.82
N LEU A 145 2.31 -15.73 -3.43
CA LEU A 145 3.09 -14.66 -2.82
C LEU A 145 2.52 -14.17 -1.48
N ALA A 146 1.19 -14.05 -1.38
CA ALA A 146 0.55 -13.66 -0.14
C ALA A 146 0.76 -14.71 0.98
N ALA A 147 0.81 -15.99 0.64
CA ALA A 147 1.07 -17.05 1.61
C ALA A 147 2.46 -16.92 2.26
N GLU A 148 3.47 -16.38 1.56
CA GLU A 148 4.80 -16.11 2.12
C GLU A 148 4.76 -15.05 3.24
N MET A 149 3.72 -14.19 3.28
CA MET A 149 3.51 -13.17 4.32
C MET A 149 2.87 -13.71 5.61
N ARG A 150 2.87 -15.02 5.81
CA ARG A 150 2.33 -15.69 6.99
C ARG A 150 0.84 -15.40 7.24
N VAL A 151 0.05 -15.28 6.17
CA VAL A 151 -1.41 -15.25 6.28
C VAL A 151 -1.93 -16.64 6.70
N ASP A 152 -3.04 -16.68 7.41
CA ASP A 152 -3.65 -17.96 7.82
C ASP A 152 -4.29 -18.68 6.63
N LEU A 153 -4.90 -17.92 5.72
CA LEU A 153 -5.47 -18.45 4.49
C LEU A 153 -5.32 -17.44 3.33
N ALA A 154 -4.79 -17.91 2.21
CA ALA A 154 -4.83 -17.23 0.91
C ALA A 154 -5.86 -17.97 0.03
N LEU A 155 -6.95 -17.30 -0.34
CA LEU A 155 -8.11 -17.93 -0.96
C LEU A 155 -8.35 -17.45 -2.37
N ASN A 156 -8.41 -18.40 -3.31
CA ASN A 156 -9.01 -18.12 -4.60
C ASN A 156 -10.53 -18.16 -4.47
N ILE A 157 -11.16 -16.97 -4.54
CA ILE A 157 -12.59 -16.80 -4.29
C ILE A 157 -13.48 -17.52 -5.32
N ASN A 158 -12.93 -17.88 -6.49
CA ASN A 158 -13.63 -18.71 -7.47
C ASN A 158 -13.77 -20.17 -7.03
N ARG A 159 -12.99 -20.61 -6.02
CA ARG A 159 -12.97 -22.01 -5.56
C ARG A 159 -13.46 -22.18 -4.13
N THR A 160 -13.22 -21.19 -3.28
CA THR A 160 -13.49 -21.29 -1.85
C THR A 160 -14.11 -20.00 -1.34
N SER A 161 -15.26 -20.08 -0.71
CA SER A 161 -15.93 -18.90 -0.14
C SER A 161 -15.28 -18.45 1.18
N ILE A 162 -15.47 -17.17 1.52
CA ILE A 162 -15.01 -16.61 2.79
C ILE A 162 -15.66 -17.35 3.98
N ALA A 163 -16.94 -17.72 3.88
CA ALA A 163 -17.64 -18.49 4.92
C ALA A 163 -17.00 -19.88 5.17
N GLN A 164 -16.47 -20.54 4.12
CA GLN A 164 -15.72 -21.78 4.28
C GLN A 164 -14.38 -21.54 5.02
N ALA A 165 -13.73 -20.42 4.77
CA ALA A 165 -12.52 -20.02 5.49
C ALA A 165 -12.80 -19.80 6.98
N GLN A 166 -13.84 -19.04 7.31
CA GLN A 166 -14.28 -18.81 8.69
C GLN A 166 -14.52 -20.13 9.42
N LYS A 167 -15.25 -21.07 8.78
CA LYS A 167 -15.47 -22.41 9.34
C LYS A 167 -14.17 -23.18 9.58
N LYS A 168 -13.24 -23.13 8.62
CA LYS A 168 -11.94 -23.81 8.72
C LYS A 168 -11.09 -23.25 9.86
N LEU A 169 -11.17 -21.94 10.13
CA LEU A 169 -10.48 -21.28 11.23
C LEU A 169 -11.22 -21.38 12.58
N GLY A 170 -12.39 -21.98 12.60
CA GLY A 170 -13.21 -22.08 13.82
C GLY A 170 -13.79 -20.75 14.30
N MET A 171 -13.90 -19.77 13.39
CA MET A 171 -14.48 -18.47 13.69
C MET A 171 -16.00 -18.61 13.93
N LYS A 172 -16.50 -17.95 14.96
CA LYS A 172 -17.93 -17.98 15.33
C LYS A 172 -18.69 -16.75 14.82
N GLU A 173 -17.95 -15.67 14.63
CA GLU A 173 -18.44 -14.38 14.17
C GLU A 173 -17.75 -14.02 12.86
N GLY A 174 -18.07 -12.85 12.29
CA GLY A 174 -17.41 -12.35 11.11
C GLY A 174 -16.01 -11.78 11.40
N PHE A 175 -15.44 -11.10 10.42
CA PHE A 175 -14.16 -10.39 10.55
C PHE A 175 -14.35 -9.03 11.23
N ASP A 176 -13.42 -8.67 12.12
CA ASP A 176 -13.43 -7.40 12.85
C ASP A 176 -12.94 -6.25 11.97
N VAL A 177 -11.94 -6.51 11.13
CA VAL A 177 -11.34 -5.51 10.26
C VAL A 177 -11.30 -6.02 8.81
N GLY A 178 -11.88 -5.23 7.90
CA GLY A 178 -11.80 -5.42 6.46
C GLY A 178 -10.81 -4.44 5.83
N LEU A 179 -9.91 -4.93 4.97
CA LEU A 179 -9.00 -4.12 4.17
C LEU A 179 -9.35 -4.34 2.69
N GLU A 180 -10.13 -3.42 2.11
CA GLU A 180 -10.54 -3.53 0.73
C GLU A 180 -9.47 -2.91 -0.18
N MET A 181 -8.74 -3.77 -0.91
CA MET A 181 -7.60 -3.41 -1.74
C MET A 181 -7.83 -3.67 -3.24
N SER A 182 -8.98 -4.26 -3.60
CA SER A 182 -9.23 -4.71 -4.97
C SER A 182 -9.93 -3.67 -5.85
N GLY A 183 -10.76 -2.81 -5.25
CA GLY A 183 -11.69 -1.94 -5.98
C GLY A 183 -12.78 -2.70 -6.73
N ASN A 184 -12.96 -3.99 -6.44
CA ASN A 184 -13.93 -4.83 -7.14
C ASN A 184 -15.27 -4.87 -6.40
N ALA A 185 -16.36 -4.70 -7.14
CA ALA A 185 -17.71 -4.62 -6.57
C ALA A 185 -18.14 -5.91 -5.86
N SER A 186 -17.82 -7.10 -6.42
CA SER A 186 -18.18 -8.37 -5.77
C SER A 186 -17.35 -8.58 -4.51
N ALA A 187 -16.05 -8.28 -4.54
CA ALA A 187 -15.17 -8.41 -3.39
C ALA A 187 -15.62 -7.52 -2.21
N LEU A 188 -16.07 -6.28 -2.49
CA LEU A 188 -16.63 -5.42 -1.45
C LEU A 188 -17.92 -5.99 -0.86
N ARG A 189 -18.83 -6.51 -1.69
CA ARG A 189 -20.09 -7.12 -1.19
C ARG A 189 -19.81 -8.38 -0.36
N ASP A 190 -18.89 -9.21 -0.81
CA ASP A 190 -18.47 -10.40 -0.06
C ASP A 190 -17.83 -10.00 1.27
N MET A 191 -17.03 -8.92 1.29
CA MET A 191 -16.47 -8.37 2.53
C MET A 191 -17.60 -7.93 3.47
N LEU A 192 -18.52 -7.07 3.02
CA LEU A 192 -19.66 -6.58 3.85
C LEU A 192 -20.43 -7.72 4.49
N HIS A 193 -20.72 -8.76 3.69
CA HIS A 193 -21.48 -9.94 4.15
C HIS A 193 -20.76 -10.76 5.21
N ASN A 194 -19.43 -10.69 5.28
CA ASN A 194 -18.62 -11.51 6.18
C ASN A 194 -18.01 -10.73 7.37
N MET A 195 -18.37 -9.46 7.55
CA MET A 195 -17.93 -8.66 8.71
C MET A 195 -18.73 -9.02 9.96
N ALA A 196 -18.08 -8.95 11.10
CA ALA A 196 -18.71 -9.01 12.41
C ALA A 196 -19.56 -7.75 12.68
N HIS A 197 -20.51 -7.84 13.61
CA HIS A 197 -21.22 -6.66 14.12
C HIS A 197 -20.22 -5.67 14.75
N GLY A 198 -20.29 -4.40 14.35
CA GLY A 198 -19.32 -3.38 14.74
C GLY A 198 -18.01 -3.40 13.93
N GLY A 199 -17.94 -4.24 12.90
CA GLY A 199 -16.77 -4.38 12.03
C GLY A 199 -16.38 -3.06 11.34
N ARG A 200 -15.11 -2.95 10.98
CA ARG A 200 -14.50 -1.71 10.45
C ARG A 200 -13.81 -2.01 9.13
N ILE A 201 -14.13 -1.25 8.10
CA ILE A 201 -13.60 -1.46 6.74
C ILE A 201 -12.79 -0.23 6.32
N ALA A 202 -11.52 -0.45 5.97
CA ALA A 202 -10.64 0.52 5.32
C ALA A 202 -10.63 0.25 3.81
N MET A 203 -11.10 1.21 3.02
CA MET A 203 -11.21 1.10 1.57
C MET A 203 -10.08 1.88 0.89
N LEU A 204 -9.15 1.18 0.26
CA LEU A 204 -8.08 1.73 -0.57
C LEU A 204 -8.33 1.45 -2.06
N GLY A 205 -8.90 0.30 -2.40
CA GLY A 205 -9.19 -0.07 -3.78
C GLY A 205 -10.07 0.97 -4.46
N ILE A 206 -9.67 1.43 -5.64
CA ILE A 206 -10.41 2.44 -6.41
C ILE A 206 -11.32 1.71 -7.40
N PRO A 207 -12.65 1.78 -7.22
CA PRO A 207 -13.57 1.16 -8.15
C PRO A 207 -13.53 1.84 -9.53
N SER A 208 -13.58 1.05 -10.60
CA SER A 208 -13.69 1.57 -11.97
C SER A 208 -15.08 2.08 -12.33
N GLN A 209 -16.10 1.73 -11.53
CA GLN A 209 -17.50 2.08 -11.69
C GLN A 209 -18.17 2.27 -10.33
N GLU A 210 -19.33 2.90 -10.30
CA GLU A 210 -20.16 2.98 -9.11
C GLU A 210 -20.54 1.58 -8.59
N ILE A 211 -20.49 1.40 -7.27
CA ILE A 211 -20.82 0.15 -6.61
C ILE A 211 -22.11 0.32 -5.81
N ALA A 212 -23.14 -0.42 -6.19
CA ALA A 212 -24.34 -0.58 -5.38
C ALA A 212 -24.06 -1.63 -4.28
N ILE A 213 -24.38 -1.28 -3.03
CA ILE A 213 -24.29 -2.16 -1.86
C ILE A 213 -25.65 -2.25 -1.15
N ASP A 214 -25.86 -3.32 -0.38
CA ASP A 214 -27.02 -3.41 0.52
C ASP A 214 -26.72 -2.64 1.82
N TRP A 215 -27.28 -1.46 1.93
CA TRP A 215 -27.12 -0.61 3.12
C TRP A 215 -27.67 -1.24 4.41
N ARG A 216 -28.54 -2.25 4.31
CA ARG A 216 -29.02 -2.97 5.48
C ARG A 216 -27.89 -3.72 6.18
N GLU A 217 -26.93 -4.29 5.43
CA GLU A 217 -25.74 -4.93 6.01
C GLU A 217 -24.89 -3.92 6.79
N VAL A 218 -24.71 -2.71 6.24
CA VAL A 218 -23.96 -1.66 6.94
C VAL A 218 -24.68 -1.18 8.19
N ILE A 219 -26.00 -0.95 8.09
CA ILE A 219 -26.79 -0.37 9.18
C ILE A 219 -27.01 -1.39 10.31
N PHE A 220 -27.48 -2.60 9.99
CA PHE A 220 -27.82 -3.59 11.00
C PHE A 220 -26.60 -4.19 11.70
N ASN A 221 -25.48 -4.27 11.00
CA ASN A 221 -24.21 -4.71 11.57
C ASN A 221 -23.40 -3.55 12.17
N MET A 222 -23.89 -2.30 12.13
CA MET A 222 -23.20 -1.10 12.62
C MET A 222 -21.76 -0.99 12.09
N LEU A 223 -21.57 -1.23 10.78
CA LEU A 223 -20.25 -1.20 10.18
C LEU A 223 -19.72 0.23 10.05
N THR A 224 -18.42 0.39 10.24
CA THR A 224 -17.69 1.62 9.93
C THR A 224 -16.94 1.45 8.62
N ILE A 225 -17.20 2.29 7.62
CA ILE A 225 -16.48 2.30 6.34
C ILE A 225 -15.69 3.59 6.23
N ARG A 226 -14.37 3.47 6.01
CA ARG A 226 -13.47 4.61 5.87
C ARG A 226 -12.67 4.54 4.58
N GLY A 227 -12.78 5.58 3.75
CA GLY A 227 -11.93 5.73 2.57
C GLY A 227 -10.50 6.09 2.97
N ILE A 228 -9.54 5.49 2.27
CA ILE A 228 -8.11 5.73 2.45
C ILE A 228 -7.56 6.35 1.17
N TYR A 229 -6.80 7.43 1.32
CA TYR A 229 -6.10 8.08 0.22
C TYR A 229 -4.64 8.27 0.56
N GLY A 230 -3.78 7.59 -0.19
CA GLY A 230 -2.33 7.67 -0.03
C GLY A 230 -1.86 7.38 1.40
N ARG A 231 -1.02 8.23 1.92
CA ARG A 231 -0.33 8.12 3.21
C ARG A 231 -0.57 9.36 4.07
N GLN A 232 -0.52 9.23 5.36
CA GLN A 232 -0.43 10.38 6.27
C GLN A 232 1.01 10.91 6.26
N MET A 233 1.22 12.11 5.72
CA MET A 233 2.54 12.77 5.64
C MET A 233 2.89 13.40 7.00
N TYR A 234 3.95 13.05 7.68
CA TYR A 234 4.95 12.01 7.43
C TYR A 234 4.85 10.90 8.46
N GLU A 235 3.75 10.87 9.16
CA GLU A 235 3.42 9.89 10.20
C GLU A 235 3.55 8.45 9.66
N THR A 236 3.01 8.21 8.46
CA THR A 236 3.11 6.89 7.83
C THR A 236 4.55 6.54 7.46
N TRP A 237 5.34 7.50 6.96
CA TRP A 237 6.74 7.30 6.59
C TRP A 237 7.58 6.87 7.81
N TYR A 238 7.36 7.51 8.95
CA TYR A 238 7.98 7.13 10.20
C TYR A 238 7.59 5.69 10.61
N LYS A 239 6.31 5.36 10.56
CA LYS A 239 5.83 4.01 10.89
C LYS A 239 6.43 2.94 9.97
N MET A 240 6.55 3.22 8.67
CA MET A 240 7.20 2.31 7.72
C MET A 240 8.66 2.01 8.13
N THR A 241 9.40 3.05 8.46
CA THR A 241 10.79 2.91 8.93
C THR A 241 10.86 2.04 10.18
N VAL A 242 10.01 2.31 11.19
CA VAL A 242 9.96 1.53 12.44
C VAL A 242 9.56 0.08 12.20
N LEU A 243 8.61 -0.19 11.31
CA LEU A 243 8.19 -1.56 10.96
C LEU A 243 9.37 -2.36 10.37
N LEU A 244 10.15 -1.76 9.46
CA LEU A 244 11.34 -2.42 8.92
C LEU A 244 12.42 -2.64 9.99
N GLN A 245 12.69 -1.64 10.83
CA GLN A 245 13.64 -1.74 11.95
C GLN A 245 13.24 -2.83 12.96
N SER A 246 11.93 -3.05 13.16
CA SER A 246 11.39 -4.09 14.04
C SER A 246 11.28 -5.48 13.38
N GLY A 247 11.79 -5.63 12.15
CA GLY A 247 11.94 -6.93 11.49
C GLY A 247 10.82 -7.29 10.51
N LEU A 248 10.01 -6.33 10.05
CA LEU A 248 9.09 -6.58 8.92
C LEU A 248 9.92 -6.83 7.66
N ASP A 249 9.71 -7.99 7.03
CA ASP A 249 10.34 -8.34 5.76
C ASP A 249 9.36 -8.16 4.59
N LEU A 250 9.78 -7.39 3.59
CA LEU A 250 9.03 -7.15 2.36
C LEU A 250 9.73 -7.68 1.10
N HIS A 251 10.88 -8.33 1.23
CA HIS A 251 11.62 -8.86 0.08
C HIS A 251 10.79 -9.80 -0.80
N PRO A 252 9.94 -10.70 -0.25
CA PRO A 252 9.14 -11.60 -1.10
C PRO A 252 8.17 -10.87 -2.04
N VAL A 253 7.79 -9.62 -1.72
CA VAL A 253 6.91 -8.83 -2.60
C VAL A 253 7.62 -8.36 -3.87
N ILE A 254 8.97 -8.30 -3.87
CA ILE A 254 9.77 -7.80 -4.98
C ILE A 254 10.20 -8.98 -5.85
N THR A 255 9.45 -9.23 -6.91
CA THR A 255 9.58 -10.46 -7.70
C THR A 255 10.48 -10.34 -8.92
N HIS A 256 10.61 -9.14 -9.49
CA HIS A 256 11.35 -8.94 -10.74
C HIS A 256 12.20 -7.69 -10.69
N ARG A 257 13.34 -7.74 -11.38
CA ARG A 257 14.27 -6.62 -11.55
C ARG A 257 14.71 -6.57 -13.01
N PHE A 258 14.60 -5.39 -13.61
CA PHE A 258 15.01 -5.15 -14.99
C PHE A 258 15.90 -3.91 -15.05
N SER A 259 16.78 -3.84 -16.05
CA SER A 259 17.37 -2.57 -16.46
C SER A 259 16.25 -1.63 -16.94
N TYR A 260 16.39 -0.33 -16.71
CA TYR A 260 15.45 0.66 -17.25
C TYR A 260 15.33 0.56 -18.79
N LYS A 261 16.37 0.09 -19.47
CA LYS A 261 16.38 -0.15 -20.93
C LYS A 261 15.36 -1.20 -21.37
N ASP A 262 15.04 -2.14 -20.46
CA ASP A 262 14.08 -3.22 -20.66
C ASP A 262 12.68 -2.88 -20.06
N PHE A 263 12.37 -1.60 -19.86
CA PHE A 263 11.13 -1.14 -19.22
C PHE A 263 9.87 -1.74 -19.85
N LYS A 264 9.85 -1.98 -21.17
CA LYS A 264 8.72 -2.58 -21.88
C LYS A 264 8.40 -3.98 -21.34
N GLU A 265 9.43 -4.76 -21.07
CA GLU A 265 9.28 -6.10 -20.49
C GLU A 265 8.81 -6.01 -19.03
N GLY A 266 9.38 -5.09 -18.24
CA GLY A 266 8.91 -4.81 -16.88
C GLY A 266 7.41 -4.46 -16.83
N PHE A 267 6.95 -3.60 -17.73
CA PHE A 267 5.52 -3.27 -17.85
C PHE A 267 4.68 -4.46 -18.31
N ARG A 268 5.17 -5.27 -19.26
CA ARG A 268 4.48 -6.47 -19.74
C ARG A 268 4.28 -7.47 -18.61
N VAL A 269 5.30 -7.72 -17.81
CA VAL A 269 5.24 -8.60 -16.64
C VAL A 269 4.25 -8.06 -15.62
N THR A 270 4.31 -6.77 -15.30
CA THR A 270 3.36 -6.13 -14.36
C THR A 270 1.91 -6.28 -14.86
N ALA A 271 1.67 -6.03 -16.14
CA ALA A 271 0.33 -6.10 -16.74
C ALA A 271 -0.22 -7.55 -16.83
N SER A 272 0.65 -8.56 -16.85
CA SER A 272 0.22 -9.96 -16.85
C SER A 272 -0.45 -10.41 -15.56
N GLY A 273 -0.23 -9.66 -14.46
CA GLY A 273 -0.68 -10.03 -13.12
C GLY A 273 0.18 -11.10 -12.42
N ASN A 274 1.20 -11.64 -13.09
CA ASN A 274 2.11 -12.66 -12.55
C ASN A 274 3.38 -12.01 -11.98
N SER A 275 3.18 -10.99 -11.17
CA SER A 275 4.24 -10.31 -10.44
C SER A 275 3.75 -9.73 -9.12
N GLY A 276 4.66 -9.58 -8.18
CA GLY A 276 4.59 -8.63 -7.09
C GLY A 276 5.08 -7.25 -7.58
N LYS A 277 6.01 -6.64 -6.86
CA LYS A 277 6.67 -5.40 -7.32
C LYS A 277 7.76 -5.72 -8.33
N VAL A 278 7.82 -4.88 -9.37
CA VAL A 278 8.83 -4.91 -10.43
C VAL A 278 9.71 -3.68 -10.28
N ILE A 279 11.01 -3.87 -10.12
CA ILE A 279 12.00 -2.79 -9.99
C ILE A 279 12.66 -2.55 -11.34
N LEU A 280 12.76 -1.29 -11.74
CA LEU A 280 13.59 -0.83 -12.84
C LEU A 280 14.88 -0.22 -12.28
N ASN A 281 16.02 -0.78 -12.64
CA ASN A 281 17.32 -0.29 -12.23
C ASN A 281 17.86 0.71 -13.24
N TRP A 282 18.23 1.91 -12.77
CA TRP A 282 18.78 3.02 -13.56
C TRP A 282 20.31 3.10 -13.46
N GLU A 283 20.94 2.32 -12.58
CA GLU A 283 22.38 2.20 -12.55
C GLU A 283 22.82 1.36 -13.77
N GLU A 284 23.91 1.75 -14.43
CA GLU A 284 24.51 0.90 -15.45
C GLU A 284 25.06 -0.37 -14.79
N LEU A 285 24.53 -1.50 -15.21
CA LEU A 285 25.04 -2.82 -14.84
C LEU A 285 26.30 -3.12 -15.64
#